data_9155ed187dd67202f53bd116b05a3a10
#
_entry.id   9155ed187dd67202f53bd116b05a3a10
#
_cell.length_a   1.000
_cell.length_b   1.000
_cell.length_c   1.000
_cell.angle_alpha   90.00
_cell.angle_beta   90.00
_cell.angle_gamma   90.00
#
_symmetry.space_group_name_H-M   'P 1'
#
loop_
_entity.id
_entity.type
_entity.pdbx_description
1 polymer ?
#
loop_
_entity_poly.entity_id
_entity_poly.type
_entity_poly.pdbx_seq_one_letter_code
_entity_poly.pdbx_strand_id
1 'polypeptide(L)'
;MKRVLAIDPVARGFGFAVLDGPKLLVDWGVRATKPSPKPVERALREVAALLERYSPDRVVVEDCHDGYARRGKRSQRLIERIVTLAGKRGIPVRRISRAGLRRAFVPEHARTKYQIALATVRRFPELAVRLPPIRKPWMSEPAQMGVFDAVAFALAFYTRRRSAHDDKSAAVTVSALKGGETAPSIQKRA
;
A
#
# COMPACT_ATOMS: atom_id res chain seq x y z
N MET A 1 -8.79 -11.22 -8.31
CA MET A 1 -8.02 -10.40 -7.33
C MET A 1 -7.64 -9.09 -7.97
N LYS A 2 -7.36 -8.01 -7.22
CA LYS A 2 -6.96 -6.71 -7.82
C LYS A 2 -5.45 -6.62 -7.90
N ARG A 3 -4.93 -6.25 -9.08
CA ARG A 3 -3.52 -5.89 -9.25
C ARG A 3 -3.26 -4.49 -8.69
N VAL A 4 -2.25 -4.37 -7.86
CA VAL A 4 -1.86 -3.13 -7.20
C VAL A 4 -0.45 -2.75 -7.62
N LEU A 5 -0.27 -1.50 -8.04
CA LEU A 5 1.04 -0.86 -8.16
C LEU A 5 1.22 0.10 -6.98
N ALA A 6 2.14 -0.21 -6.07
CA ALA A 6 2.52 0.68 -4.99
C ALA A 6 3.82 1.42 -5.33
N ILE A 7 3.90 2.70 -4.97
CA ILE A 7 5.04 3.57 -5.28
C ILE A 7 5.43 4.35 -4.03
N ASP A 8 6.71 4.30 -3.68
CA ASP A 8 7.31 5.07 -2.60
C ASP A 8 8.47 5.95 -3.11
N PRO A 9 8.33 7.29 -3.09
CA PRO A 9 9.41 8.19 -3.49
C PRO A 9 10.63 8.06 -2.58
N VAL A 10 11.81 8.00 -3.19
CA VAL A 10 13.12 8.04 -2.53
C VAL A 10 13.91 9.28 -2.97
N ALA A 11 15.06 9.52 -2.38
CA ALA A 11 15.88 10.72 -2.65
C ALA A 11 16.16 10.94 -4.15
N ARG A 12 16.38 9.88 -4.92
CA ARG A 12 16.61 9.93 -6.38
C ARG A 12 15.76 8.92 -7.12
N GLY A 13 14.46 9.23 -7.31
CA GLY A 13 13.52 8.34 -7.99
C GLY A 13 12.45 7.80 -7.05
N PHE A 14 12.14 6.51 -7.17
CA PHE A 14 11.14 5.83 -6.35
C PHE A 14 11.39 4.32 -6.27
N GLY A 15 10.96 3.71 -5.17
CA GLY A 15 10.73 2.28 -5.08
C GLY A 15 9.32 1.93 -5.56
N PHE A 16 9.16 0.74 -6.14
CA PHE A 16 7.85 0.26 -6.56
C PHE A 16 7.68 -1.23 -6.27
N ALA A 17 6.42 -1.65 -6.17
CA ALA A 17 6.03 -3.05 -6.08
C ALA A 17 4.70 -3.26 -6.82
N VAL A 18 4.62 -4.36 -7.57
CA VAL A 18 3.40 -4.82 -8.24
C VAL A 18 2.96 -6.12 -7.60
N LEU A 19 1.76 -6.15 -7.05
CA LEU A 19 1.19 -7.34 -6.41
C LEU A 19 -0.14 -7.74 -7.06
N ASP A 20 -0.31 -9.04 -7.32
CA ASP A 20 -1.60 -9.64 -7.63
C ASP A 20 -2.16 -10.31 -6.37
N GLY A 21 -2.97 -9.55 -5.63
CA GLY A 21 -3.40 -9.96 -4.30
C GLY A 21 -2.29 -9.90 -3.25
N PRO A 22 -2.57 -10.30 -1.99
CA PRO A 22 -1.63 -10.14 -0.88
C PRO A 22 -0.52 -11.21 -0.84
N LYS A 23 -0.54 -12.19 -1.74
CA LYS A 23 0.36 -13.35 -1.72
C LYS A 23 1.30 -13.46 -2.93
N LEU A 24 1.05 -12.71 -4.01
CA LEU A 24 1.83 -12.79 -5.23
C LEU A 24 2.51 -11.46 -5.52
N LEU A 25 3.82 -11.42 -5.39
CA LEU A 25 4.67 -10.31 -5.82
C LEU A 25 5.07 -10.55 -7.28
N VAL A 26 4.61 -9.68 -8.18
CA VAL A 26 4.78 -9.83 -9.63
C VAL A 26 6.07 -9.17 -10.11
N ASP A 27 6.33 -7.94 -9.64
CA ASP A 27 7.55 -7.19 -9.95
C ASP A 27 7.82 -6.15 -8.85
N TRP A 28 9.07 -5.79 -8.71
CA TRP A 28 9.51 -4.83 -7.71
C TRP A 28 10.88 -4.25 -8.06
N GLY A 29 11.18 -3.09 -7.51
CA GLY A 29 12.51 -2.51 -7.71
C GLY A 29 12.59 -1.04 -7.34
N VAL A 30 13.77 -0.47 -7.62
CA VAL A 30 14.03 0.96 -7.53
C VAL A 30 14.22 1.52 -8.93
N ARG A 31 13.50 2.57 -9.27
CA ARG A 31 13.73 3.39 -10.46
C ARG A 31 14.52 4.63 -10.05
N ALA A 32 15.84 4.52 -10.10
CA ALA A 32 16.72 5.64 -9.85
C ALA A 32 16.73 6.59 -11.03
N THR A 33 16.55 7.88 -10.77
CA THR A 33 16.72 8.91 -11.80
C THR A 33 18.13 9.49 -11.75
N LYS A 34 18.81 9.52 -12.89
CA LYS A 34 20.08 10.27 -13.03
C LYS A 34 19.85 11.76 -12.67
N PRO A 35 20.88 12.48 -12.21
CA PRO A 35 20.74 13.92 -12.02
C PRO A 35 20.13 14.59 -13.25
N SER A 36 19.13 15.42 -13.05
CA SER A 36 18.37 16.05 -14.14
C SER A 36 17.76 17.35 -13.64
N PRO A 37 17.67 18.40 -14.47
CA PRO A 37 16.94 19.63 -14.13
C PRO A 37 15.43 19.37 -13.92
N LYS A 38 14.90 18.29 -14.47
CA LYS A 38 13.47 17.90 -14.37
C LYS A 38 13.30 16.50 -13.77
N PRO A 39 13.70 16.29 -12.49
CA PRO A 39 13.74 14.96 -11.90
C PRO A 39 12.36 14.35 -11.65
N VAL A 40 11.33 15.17 -11.42
CA VAL A 40 9.95 14.70 -11.21
C VAL A 40 9.36 14.21 -12.52
N GLU A 41 9.53 14.96 -13.60
CA GLU A 41 9.06 14.61 -14.94
C GLU A 41 9.69 13.31 -15.44
N ARG A 42 10.98 13.09 -15.12
CA ARG A 42 11.66 11.85 -15.46
C ARG A 42 11.09 10.67 -14.66
N ALA A 43 10.90 10.84 -13.34
CA ALA A 43 10.26 9.80 -12.53
C ALA A 43 8.84 9.48 -13.03
N LEU A 44 8.07 10.49 -13.46
CA LEU A 44 6.73 10.29 -14.00
C LEU A 44 6.71 9.49 -15.31
N ARG A 45 7.72 9.64 -16.18
CA ARG A 45 7.83 8.78 -17.37
C ARG A 45 8.02 7.32 -17.00
N GLU A 46 8.88 7.03 -16.00
CA GLU A 46 9.05 5.67 -15.50
C GLU A 46 7.76 5.12 -14.88
N VAL A 47 7.03 5.94 -14.10
CA VAL A 47 5.71 5.55 -13.56
C VAL A 47 4.73 5.28 -14.69
N ALA A 48 4.69 6.13 -15.73
CA ALA A 48 3.83 5.93 -16.89
C ALA A 48 4.09 4.59 -17.58
N ALA A 49 5.36 4.21 -17.75
CA ALA A 49 5.75 2.93 -18.32
C ALA A 49 5.31 1.73 -17.43
N LEU A 50 5.39 1.86 -16.09
CA LEU A 50 4.89 0.84 -15.17
C LEU A 50 3.36 0.69 -15.24
N LEU A 51 2.62 1.81 -15.32
CA LEU A 51 1.16 1.79 -15.47
C LEU A 51 0.74 1.11 -16.77
N GLU A 52 1.44 1.35 -17.85
CA GLU A 52 1.20 0.74 -19.14
C GLU A 52 1.54 -0.76 -19.12
N ARG A 53 2.73 -1.11 -18.63
CA ARG A 53 3.22 -2.50 -18.60
C ARG A 53 2.35 -3.42 -17.73
N TYR A 54 1.91 -2.96 -16.56
CA TYR A 54 1.22 -3.81 -15.59
C TYR A 54 -0.29 -3.62 -15.56
N SER A 55 -0.82 -2.56 -16.17
CA SER A 55 -2.26 -2.22 -16.19
C SER A 55 -2.91 -2.45 -14.82
N PRO A 56 -2.44 -1.79 -13.73
CA PRO A 56 -2.92 -2.07 -12.39
C PRO A 56 -4.36 -1.60 -12.20
N ASP A 57 -5.15 -2.37 -11.46
CA ASP A 57 -6.50 -1.96 -11.05
C ASP A 57 -6.48 -0.81 -10.07
N ARG A 58 -5.33 -0.58 -9.41
CA ARG A 58 -5.17 0.46 -8.40
C ARG A 58 -3.72 0.88 -8.20
N VAL A 59 -3.53 2.16 -8.00
CA VAL A 59 -2.25 2.72 -7.53
C VAL A 59 -2.34 2.98 -6.03
N VAL A 60 -1.27 2.66 -5.30
CA VAL A 60 -1.13 2.93 -3.86
C VAL A 60 0.08 3.82 -3.64
N VAL A 61 -0.11 4.91 -2.89
CA VAL A 61 0.94 5.86 -2.51
C VAL A 61 0.81 6.25 -1.05
N GLU A 62 1.88 6.82 -0.49
CA GLU A 62 1.82 7.42 0.84
C GLU A 62 0.89 8.62 0.87
N ASP A 63 0.11 8.76 1.95
CA ASP A 63 -0.63 9.98 2.26
C ASP A 63 0.31 11.01 2.89
N CYS A 64 0.65 12.04 2.12
CA CYS A 64 1.51 13.14 2.56
C CYS A 64 0.77 14.25 3.31
N HIS A 65 -0.56 14.21 3.37
CA HIS A 65 -1.40 15.18 4.07
C HIS A 65 -1.71 14.76 5.51
N ASP A 66 -1.32 13.54 5.90
CA ASP A 66 -1.27 13.12 7.30
C ASP A 66 -0.24 14.02 8.03
N GLY A 67 -0.66 14.78 9.06
CA GLY A 67 0.18 15.74 9.79
C GLY A 67 1.48 15.17 10.38
N TYR A 68 1.68 13.87 10.31
CA TYR A 68 2.90 13.14 10.66
C TYR A 68 3.81 12.81 9.47
N ALA A 69 3.42 13.14 8.24
CA ALA A 69 4.20 12.87 7.04
C ALA A 69 5.38 13.85 6.91
N ARG A 70 6.58 13.38 7.24
CA ARG A 70 7.84 14.16 7.12
C ARG A 70 8.49 13.97 5.74
N ARG A 71 7.73 14.16 4.66
CA ARG A 71 8.26 14.08 3.29
C ARG A 71 8.73 15.45 2.80
N GLY A 72 9.90 15.49 2.18
CA GLY A 72 10.37 16.72 1.53
C GLY A 72 9.48 17.12 0.35
N LYS A 73 9.44 18.41 0.03
CA LYS A 73 8.60 19.02 -1.04
C LYS A 73 8.69 18.28 -2.39
N ARG A 74 9.87 17.76 -2.76
CA ARG A 74 10.06 16.99 -4.00
C ARG A 74 9.26 15.67 -4.00
N SER A 75 9.31 14.93 -2.90
CA SER A 75 8.56 13.66 -2.78
C SER A 75 7.07 13.90 -2.78
N GLN A 76 6.61 14.93 -2.07
CA GLN A 76 5.20 15.34 -2.08
C GLN A 76 4.74 15.70 -3.51
N ARG A 77 5.51 16.53 -4.22
CA ARG A 77 5.22 16.90 -5.61
C ARG A 77 5.17 15.69 -6.54
N LEU A 78 6.07 14.71 -6.36
CA LEU A 78 6.05 13.49 -7.15
C LEU A 78 4.77 12.69 -6.88
N ILE A 79 4.38 12.51 -5.61
CA ILE A 79 3.15 11.80 -5.25
C ILE A 79 1.91 12.46 -5.87
N GLU A 80 1.77 13.79 -5.77
CA GLU A 80 0.64 14.50 -6.37
C GLU A 80 0.59 14.33 -7.89
N ARG A 81 1.73 14.38 -8.55
CA ARG A 81 1.81 14.17 -10.00
C ARG A 81 1.50 12.71 -10.38
N ILE A 82 1.86 11.72 -9.56
CA ILE A 82 1.47 10.30 -9.74
C ILE A 82 -0.04 10.15 -9.63
N VAL A 83 -0.66 10.78 -8.62
CA VAL A 83 -2.12 10.77 -8.43
C VAL A 83 -2.84 11.37 -9.64
N THR A 84 -2.37 12.52 -10.12
CA THR A 84 -2.91 13.17 -11.32
C THR A 84 -2.76 12.28 -12.57
N LEU A 85 -1.59 11.65 -12.74
CA LEU A 85 -1.31 10.77 -13.87
C LEU A 85 -2.22 9.54 -13.89
N ALA A 86 -2.36 8.87 -12.73
CA ALA A 86 -3.24 7.72 -12.57
C ALA A 86 -4.71 8.09 -12.80
N GLY A 87 -5.16 9.23 -12.25
CA GLY A 87 -6.52 9.75 -12.46
C GLY A 87 -6.84 10.02 -13.92
N LYS A 88 -5.91 10.62 -14.70
CA LYS A 88 -6.06 10.82 -16.15
C LYS A 88 -6.20 9.51 -16.93
N ARG A 89 -5.74 8.39 -16.38
CA ARG A 89 -5.87 7.05 -16.98
C ARG A 89 -7.05 6.25 -16.41
N GLY A 90 -7.91 6.88 -15.61
CA GLY A 90 -9.05 6.21 -14.97
C GLY A 90 -8.65 5.19 -13.88
N ILE A 91 -7.38 5.19 -13.42
CA ILE A 91 -6.90 4.26 -12.42
C ILE A 91 -7.09 4.86 -11.03
N PRO A 92 -7.93 4.25 -10.17
CA PRO A 92 -8.17 4.79 -8.83
C PRO A 92 -6.90 4.73 -7.97
N VAL A 93 -6.67 5.79 -7.19
CA VAL A 93 -5.53 5.89 -6.28
C VAL A 93 -5.98 5.70 -4.83
N ARG A 94 -5.23 4.94 -4.05
CA ARG A 94 -5.37 4.83 -2.61
C ARG A 94 -4.18 5.48 -1.91
N ARG A 95 -4.45 6.48 -1.08
CA ARG A 95 -3.47 7.06 -0.17
C ARG A 95 -3.50 6.31 1.16
N ILE A 96 -2.33 5.96 1.69
CA ILE A 96 -2.20 5.27 2.99
C ILE A 96 -1.18 6.04 3.83
N SER A 97 -1.60 6.45 5.02
CA SER A 97 -0.71 7.13 5.95
C SER A 97 0.31 6.19 6.58
N ARG A 98 1.43 6.73 7.07
CA ARG A 98 2.42 5.95 7.83
C ARG A 98 1.82 5.27 9.06
N ALA A 99 0.87 5.92 9.72
CA ALA A 99 0.12 5.32 10.83
C ALA A 99 -0.73 4.13 10.36
N GLY A 100 -1.42 4.27 9.22
CA GLY A 100 -2.19 3.20 8.61
C GLY A 100 -1.34 2.01 8.19
N LEU A 101 -0.14 2.27 7.63
CA LEU A 101 0.82 1.24 7.29
C LEU A 101 1.29 0.48 8.54
N ARG A 102 1.70 1.19 9.60
CA ARG A 102 2.15 0.56 10.87
C ARG A 102 1.05 -0.32 11.46
N ARG A 103 -0.21 0.15 11.48
CA ARG A 103 -1.35 -0.66 11.97
C ARG A 103 -1.49 -1.99 11.23
N ALA A 104 -1.26 -2.00 9.92
CA ALA A 104 -1.34 -3.23 9.12
C ALA A 104 -0.28 -4.28 9.52
N PHE A 105 0.82 -3.86 10.14
CA PHE A 105 1.91 -4.73 10.58
C PHE A 105 1.95 -5.00 12.09
N VAL A 106 0.95 -4.54 12.85
CA VAL A 106 0.82 -4.85 14.29
C VAL A 106 0.77 -6.36 14.56
N PRO A 107 0.02 -7.18 13.78
CA PRO A 107 -0.01 -8.63 14.01
C PRO A 107 1.35 -9.31 13.84
N GLU A 108 2.26 -8.69 13.10
CA GLU A 108 3.62 -9.20 12.85
C GLU A 108 4.65 -8.61 13.84
N HIS A 109 4.19 -7.85 14.84
CA HIS A 109 5.02 -7.14 15.83
C HIS A 109 6.07 -6.21 15.21
N ALA A 110 5.86 -5.75 13.97
CA ALA A 110 6.77 -4.88 13.25
C ALA A 110 6.40 -3.41 13.46
N ARG A 111 7.17 -2.71 14.29
CA ARG A 111 6.94 -1.31 14.68
C ARG A 111 7.86 -0.33 13.94
N THR A 112 9.10 -0.74 13.71
CA THR A 112 10.10 0.09 13.02
C THR A 112 10.09 -0.19 11.51
N LYS A 113 10.62 0.75 10.73
CA LYS A 113 10.76 0.61 9.29
C LYS A 113 11.53 -0.65 8.89
N TYR A 114 12.61 -0.95 9.59
CA TYR A 114 13.43 -2.14 9.36
C TYR A 114 12.68 -3.44 9.72
N GLN A 115 11.94 -3.45 10.82
CA GLN A 115 11.10 -4.62 11.19
C GLN A 115 10.00 -4.88 10.15
N ILE A 116 9.40 -3.81 9.60
CA ILE A 116 8.44 -3.94 8.49
C ILE A 116 9.13 -4.52 7.26
N ALA A 117 10.34 -4.07 6.91
CA ALA A 117 11.12 -4.65 5.82
C ALA A 117 11.40 -6.14 6.05
N LEU A 118 11.79 -6.55 7.25
CA LEU A 118 11.96 -7.96 7.60
C LEU A 118 10.64 -8.75 7.47
N ALA A 119 9.51 -8.17 7.89
CA ALA A 119 8.20 -8.79 7.73
C ALA A 119 7.84 -8.98 6.25
N THR A 120 8.18 -8.02 5.38
CA THR A 120 7.98 -8.19 3.92
C THR A 120 8.89 -9.27 3.34
N VAL A 121 10.14 -9.40 3.80
CA VAL A 121 11.05 -10.49 3.39
C VAL A 121 10.52 -11.86 3.81
N ARG A 122 9.96 -11.99 5.01
CA ARG A 122 9.33 -13.26 5.44
C ARG A 122 8.15 -13.67 4.55
N ARG A 123 7.43 -12.72 3.97
CA ARG A 123 6.33 -12.99 3.01
C ARG A 123 6.80 -13.24 1.60
N PHE A 124 7.85 -12.55 1.18
CA PHE A 124 8.42 -12.57 -0.15
C PHE A 124 9.93 -12.73 -0.05
N PRO A 125 10.43 -13.98 0.09
CA PRO A 125 11.85 -14.27 0.30
C PRO A 125 12.77 -13.73 -0.79
N GLU A 126 12.26 -13.55 -2.01
CA GLU A 126 12.98 -12.95 -3.13
C GLU A 126 13.46 -11.51 -2.86
N LEU A 127 12.86 -10.82 -1.89
CA LEU A 127 13.29 -9.48 -1.48
C LEU A 127 14.58 -9.50 -0.63
N ALA A 128 14.97 -10.64 -0.09
CA ALA A 128 16.11 -10.75 0.83
C ALA A 128 17.40 -10.18 0.22
N VAL A 129 17.61 -10.39 -1.09
CA VAL A 129 18.80 -9.90 -1.81
C VAL A 129 18.94 -8.37 -1.84
N ARG A 130 17.88 -7.65 -1.53
CA ARG A 130 17.84 -6.18 -1.50
C ARG A 130 17.73 -5.60 -0.09
N LEU A 131 17.60 -6.44 0.93
CA LEU A 131 17.47 -5.97 2.31
C LEU A 131 18.77 -5.25 2.72
N PRO A 132 18.74 -3.93 2.98
CA PRO A 132 19.93 -3.23 3.41
C PRO A 132 20.28 -3.59 4.86
N PRO A 133 21.52 -3.41 5.30
CA PRO A 133 21.88 -3.59 6.70
C PRO A 133 21.14 -2.59 7.60
N ILE A 134 21.08 -2.88 8.89
CA ILE A 134 20.49 -1.98 9.88
C ILE A 134 21.21 -0.64 9.82
N ARG A 135 20.43 0.42 9.58
CA ARG A 135 20.95 1.77 9.48
C ARG A 135 21.33 2.34 10.85
N LYS A 136 22.50 2.92 10.96
CA LYS A 136 22.88 3.74 12.11
C LYS A 136 22.19 5.13 12.03
N PRO A 137 21.93 5.81 13.16
CA PRO A 137 21.18 7.08 13.19
C PRO A 137 21.71 8.19 12.27
N TRP A 138 23.03 8.25 12.07
CA TRP A 138 23.71 9.28 11.25
C TRP A 138 23.79 8.93 9.76
N MET A 139 23.39 7.73 9.35
CA MET A 139 23.41 7.33 7.94
C MET A 139 22.14 7.78 7.23
N SER A 140 22.27 8.20 5.97
CA SER A 140 21.12 8.43 5.11
C SER A 140 20.39 7.11 4.82
N GLU A 141 19.09 7.19 4.53
CA GLU A 141 18.30 6.03 4.21
C GLU A 141 18.70 5.43 2.84
N PRO A 142 19.02 4.14 2.76
CA PRO A 142 19.29 3.47 1.49
C PRO A 142 18.07 3.52 0.55
N ALA A 143 18.30 3.78 -0.74
CA ALA A 143 17.24 3.84 -1.74
C ALA A 143 16.45 2.51 -1.85
N GLN A 144 17.10 1.38 -1.54
CA GLN A 144 16.50 0.06 -1.51
C GLN A 144 15.32 -0.04 -0.53
N MET A 145 15.33 0.76 0.56
CA MET A 145 14.20 0.79 1.51
C MET A 145 12.89 1.22 0.86
N GLY A 146 12.92 1.96 -0.25
CA GLY A 146 11.72 2.31 -1.00
C GLY A 146 10.98 1.10 -1.59
N VAL A 147 11.68 0.00 -1.88
CA VAL A 147 11.03 -1.26 -2.31
C VAL A 147 10.19 -1.83 -1.18
N PHE A 148 10.78 -1.94 0.02
CA PHE A 148 10.10 -2.50 1.19
C PHE A 148 8.92 -1.63 1.63
N ASP A 149 9.06 -0.31 1.54
CA ASP A 149 7.95 0.62 1.79
C ASP A 149 6.83 0.42 0.75
N ALA A 150 7.15 0.30 -0.53
CA ALA A 150 6.16 0.06 -1.57
C ALA A 150 5.43 -1.27 -1.36
N VAL A 151 6.14 -2.38 -1.09
CA VAL A 151 5.53 -3.67 -0.74
C VAL A 151 4.64 -3.55 0.48
N ALA A 152 5.11 -2.86 1.54
CA ALA A 152 4.36 -2.67 2.77
C ALA A 152 3.08 -1.85 2.55
N PHE A 153 3.11 -0.81 1.71
CA PHE A 153 1.91 -0.06 1.33
C PHE A 153 0.91 -0.92 0.55
N ALA A 154 1.38 -1.75 -0.38
CA ALA A 154 0.51 -2.68 -1.10
C ALA A 154 -0.15 -3.70 -0.15
N LEU A 155 0.60 -4.29 0.78
CA LEU A 155 0.07 -5.20 1.79
C LEU A 155 -0.94 -4.51 2.72
N ALA A 156 -0.65 -3.30 3.18
CA ALA A 156 -1.57 -2.50 4.00
C ALA A 156 -2.90 -2.19 3.27
N PHE A 157 -2.86 -2.01 1.96
CA PHE A 157 -4.07 -1.88 1.15
C PHE A 157 -4.94 -3.13 1.21
N TYR A 158 -4.38 -4.32 1.09
CA TYR A 158 -5.14 -5.58 1.13
C TYR A 158 -5.66 -5.90 2.53
N THR A 159 -4.90 -5.62 3.59
CA THR A 159 -5.32 -5.83 4.98
C THR A 159 -6.59 -5.02 5.31
N ARG A 160 -6.63 -3.73 4.94
CA ARG A 160 -7.81 -2.87 5.17
C ARG A 160 -9.05 -3.33 4.41
N ARG A 161 -8.89 -3.96 3.26
CA ARG A 161 -10.03 -4.51 2.50
C ARG A 161 -10.61 -5.76 3.16
N ARG A 162 -9.78 -6.60 3.76
CA ARG A 162 -10.27 -7.75 4.54
C ARG A 162 -11.15 -7.29 5.69
N SER A 163 -10.66 -6.39 6.53
CA SER A 163 -11.44 -5.85 7.66
C SER A 163 -12.79 -5.27 7.21
N ALA A 164 -12.81 -4.47 6.13
CA ALA A 164 -14.04 -3.89 5.61
C ALA A 164 -15.01 -4.93 4.97
N HIS A 165 -14.52 -6.08 4.55
CA HIS A 165 -15.34 -7.18 4.03
C HIS A 165 -15.86 -8.06 5.15
N ASP A 166 -15.03 -8.33 6.14
CA ASP A 166 -15.38 -9.10 7.34
C ASP A 166 -16.46 -8.36 8.16
N ASP A 167 -16.35 -7.03 8.33
CA ASP A 167 -17.39 -6.20 8.97
C ASP A 167 -18.73 -6.24 8.24
N LYS A 168 -18.73 -6.21 6.91
CA LYS A 168 -19.96 -6.33 6.12
C LYS A 168 -20.59 -7.73 6.21
N SER A 169 -19.77 -8.78 6.22
CA SER A 169 -20.24 -10.16 6.38
C SER A 169 -20.83 -10.39 7.76
N ALA A 170 -20.19 -9.88 8.83
CA ALA A 170 -20.70 -9.97 10.19
C ALA A 170 -22.03 -9.22 10.37
N ALA A 171 -22.17 -8.02 9.77
CA ALA A 171 -23.39 -7.25 9.82
C ALA A 171 -24.58 -7.96 9.12
N VAL A 172 -24.34 -8.65 8.02
CA VAL A 172 -25.36 -9.44 7.30
C VAL A 172 -25.80 -10.64 8.14
N THR A 173 -24.87 -11.34 8.80
CA THR A 173 -25.19 -12.50 9.65
C THR A 173 -26.01 -12.11 10.87
N VAL A 174 -25.72 -10.98 11.51
CA VAL A 174 -26.49 -10.49 12.68
C VAL A 174 -27.91 -10.04 12.28
N SER A 175 -28.08 -9.47 11.09
CA SER A 175 -29.40 -9.08 10.56
C SER A 175 -30.29 -10.30 10.24
N ALA A 176 -29.68 -11.39 9.75
CA ALA A 176 -30.41 -12.63 9.44
C ALA A 176 -30.89 -13.37 10.71
N LEU A 177 -30.15 -13.26 11.82
CA LEU A 177 -30.51 -13.89 13.10
C LEU A 177 -31.61 -13.14 13.88
N LYS A 178 -31.84 -11.84 13.60
CA LYS A 178 -32.90 -11.03 14.25
C LYS A 178 -34.27 -11.11 13.56
N GLY A 179 -34.38 -11.74 12.40
CA GLY A 179 -35.64 -11.86 11.62
C GLY A 179 -36.45 -13.11 11.85
N GLY A 180 -36.08 -13.98 12.80
CA GLY A 180 -36.63 -15.33 12.97
C GLY A 180 -37.56 -15.55 14.16
N GLU A 181 -38.09 -14.53 14.84
CA GLU A 181 -38.96 -14.73 16.02
C GLU A 181 -40.30 -14.07 15.84
N THR A 182 -41.19 -14.72 15.06
CA THR A 182 -42.62 -14.51 15.12
C THR A 182 -43.28 -15.77 15.71
N ALA A 183 -43.61 -15.68 17.01
CA ALA A 183 -44.35 -16.71 17.72
C ALA A 183 -45.80 -16.84 17.18
N PRO A 184 -46.38 -18.04 17.09
CA PRO A 184 -47.78 -18.21 16.68
C PRO A 184 -48.72 -17.89 17.85
N SER A 185 -49.69 -17.02 17.58
CA SER A 185 -50.79 -16.69 18.50
C SER A 185 -51.68 -17.88 18.69
N ILE A 186 -51.81 -18.38 19.94
CA ILE A 186 -52.81 -19.38 20.33
C ILE A 186 -54.16 -18.69 20.51
N GLN A 187 -55.13 -18.93 19.61
CA GLN A 187 -56.51 -18.57 19.80
C GLN A 187 -57.18 -19.59 20.74
N LYS A 188 -57.54 -19.17 21.96
CA LYS A 188 -58.49 -19.90 22.81
C LYS A 188 -59.89 -19.61 22.33
N ARG A 189 -60.60 -20.67 21.94
CA ARG A 189 -62.08 -20.67 21.87
C ARG A 189 -62.61 -21.04 23.25
N ALA A 190 -63.57 -20.23 23.75
CA ALA A 190 -64.56 -20.59 24.75
C ALA A 190 -65.86 -20.99 24.04
#